data_a0e0e689d36b05d803bab43277a66993
#
_entry.id   a0e0e689d36b05d803bab43277a66993
#
_cell.length_a   1.000
_cell.length_b   1.000
_cell.length_c   1.000
_cell.angle_alpha   90.00
_cell.angle_beta   90.00
_cell.angle_gamma   90.00
#
_symmetry.space_group_name_H-M   'P 1'
#
loop_
_entity.id
_entity.type
_entity.pdbx_description
1 polymer ?
#
loop_
_entity_poly.entity_id
_entity_poly.type
_entity_poly.pdbx_seq_one_letter_code
_entity_poly.pdbx_strand_id
1 'polypeptide(L)'
;MDTSALIALLDRADPRHEAVRSTFLDLADRELVTHGYVVAETLAVARRRFGVGGVIALLDDLLPVLAVLPVEPSLHASAQARYRASLPSGTSFVDHVSFGVMTQEAIDTAFAVDADFVAAGVAVIPA
;
A
#
# COMPACT_ATOMS: atom_id res chain seq x y z
N MET A 1 1.28 4.45 -1.43
CA MET A 1 1.85 3.62 -0.34
C MET A 1 1.03 2.37 -0.19
N ASP A 2 1.68 1.23 -0.18
CA ASP A 2 1.05 -0.10 -0.12
C ASP A 2 0.96 -0.62 1.31
N THR A 3 0.08 -1.60 1.53
CA THR A 3 -0.04 -2.32 2.81
C THR A 3 1.30 -2.85 3.31
N SER A 4 2.12 -3.41 2.42
CA SER A 4 3.42 -3.98 2.80
C SER A 4 4.33 -2.96 3.45
N ALA A 5 4.37 -1.73 2.94
CA ALA A 5 5.16 -0.65 3.52
C ALA A 5 4.56 -0.15 4.84
N LEU A 6 3.24 -0.03 4.91
CA LEU A 6 2.55 0.40 6.14
C LEU A 6 2.78 -0.60 7.28
N ILE A 7 2.69 -1.89 7.00
CA ILE A 7 2.94 -2.93 8.00
C ILE A 7 4.40 -2.94 8.44
N ALA A 8 5.34 -2.82 7.50
CA ALA A 8 6.77 -2.73 7.84
C ALA A 8 7.08 -1.50 8.71
N LEU A 9 6.35 -0.40 8.51
CA LEU A 9 6.49 0.81 9.33
C LEU A 9 5.96 0.59 10.75
N LEU A 10 4.90 -0.20 10.92
CA LEU A 10 4.34 -0.53 12.22
C LEU A 10 5.14 -1.59 12.98
N ASP A 11 5.80 -2.48 12.27
CA ASP A 11 6.51 -3.63 12.83
C ASP A 11 8.00 -3.35 12.99
N ARG A 12 8.41 -2.97 14.20
CA ARG A 12 9.83 -2.71 14.49
C ARG A 12 10.73 -3.93 14.35
N ALA A 13 10.16 -5.13 14.37
CA ALA A 13 10.90 -6.37 14.19
C ALA A 13 11.08 -6.76 12.72
N ASP A 14 10.38 -6.08 11.80
CA ASP A 14 10.54 -6.33 10.36
C ASP A 14 11.95 -5.90 9.92
N PRO A 15 12.71 -6.76 9.21
CA PRO A 15 14.05 -6.41 8.73
C PRO A 15 14.09 -5.16 7.84
N ARG A 16 12.95 -4.83 7.23
CA ARG A 16 12.82 -3.66 6.33
C ARG A 16 12.36 -2.39 7.05
N HIS A 17 12.05 -2.49 8.34
CA HIS A 17 11.47 -1.39 9.11
C HIS A 17 12.30 -0.11 8.99
N GLU A 18 13.61 -0.19 9.20
CA GLU A 18 14.49 0.99 9.20
C GLU A 18 14.56 1.65 7.82
N ALA A 19 14.65 0.86 6.75
CA ALA A 19 14.64 1.38 5.38
C ALA A 19 13.30 2.06 5.06
N VAL A 20 12.19 1.45 5.44
CA VAL A 20 10.84 2.01 5.23
C VAL A 20 10.66 3.29 6.04
N ARG A 21 11.08 3.28 7.30
CA ARG A 21 11.00 4.45 8.18
C ARG A 21 11.81 5.62 7.64
N SER A 22 13.05 5.37 7.23
CA SER A 22 13.92 6.40 6.65
C SER A 22 13.29 7.00 5.39
N THR A 23 12.81 6.16 4.48
CA THR A 23 12.12 6.61 3.25
C THR A 23 10.87 7.43 3.59
N PHE A 24 10.08 6.98 4.56
CA PHE A 24 8.87 7.69 4.99
C PHE A 24 9.20 9.11 5.50
N LEU A 25 10.25 9.24 6.30
CA LEU A 25 10.69 10.53 6.81
C LEU A 25 11.25 11.44 5.71
N ASP A 26 11.98 10.88 4.76
CA ASP A 26 12.53 11.62 3.63
C ASP A 26 11.44 12.18 2.71
N LEU A 27 10.27 11.57 2.72
CA LEU A 27 9.11 11.98 1.91
C LEU A 27 8.13 12.87 2.68
N ALA A 28 8.50 13.39 3.84
CA ALA A 28 7.61 14.17 4.70
C ALA A 28 7.06 15.44 4.04
N ASP A 29 7.75 15.99 3.05
CA ASP A 29 7.35 17.15 2.27
C ASP A 29 6.57 16.81 1.00
N ARG A 30 6.32 15.52 0.76
CA ARG A 30 5.59 15.03 -0.43
C ARG A 30 4.25 14.45 -0.05
N GLU A 31 3.31 14.52 -0.99
CA GLU A 31 2.03 13.84 -0.84
C GLU A 31 2.21 12.34 -1.09
N LEU A 32 1.89 11.54 -0.08
CA LEU A 32 1.84 10.09 -0.21
C LEU A 32 0.39 9.67 -0.41
N VAL A 33 0.13 9.02 -1.53
CA VAL A 33 -1.20 8.60 -1.96
C VAL A 33 -1.41 7.11 -1.63
N THR A 34 -2.59 6.78 -1.16
CA THR A 34 -3.08 5.42 -1.02
C THR A 34 -4.57 5.39 -1.39
N HIS A 35 -5.24 4.27 -1.16
CA HIS A 35 -6.66 4.15 -1.46
C HIS A 35 -7.38 3.31 -0.40
N GLY A 36 -8.72 3.34 -0.44
CA GLY A 36 -9.55 2.72 0.60
C GLY A 36 -9.33 1.22 0.78
N TYR A 37 -8.97 0.48 -0.27
CA TYR A 37 -8.76 -0.98 -0.16
C TYR A 37 -7.44 -1.32 0.54
N VAL A 38 -6.39 -0.52 0.31
CA VAL A 38 -5.15 -0.63 1.11
C VAL A 38 -5.43 -0.32 2.57
N VAL A 39 -6.22 0.72 2.84
CA VAL A 39 -6.60 1.07 4.23
C VAL A 39 -7.32 -0.10 4.89
N ALA A 40 -8.33 -0.67 4.24
CA ALA A 40 -9.09 -1.79 4.79
C ALA A 40 -8.21 -3.02 5.05
N GLU A 41 -7.35 -3.38 4.09
CA GLU A 41 -6.42 -4.50 4.22
C GLU A 41 -5.43 -4.27 5.35
N THR A 42 -4.85 -3.07 5.41
CA THR A 42 -3.85 -2.72 6.45
C THR A 42 -4.47 -2.74 7.84
N LEU A 43 -5.69 -2.21 8.00
CA LEU A 43 -6.41 -2.25 9.28
C LEU A 43 -6.65 -3.70 9.72
N ALA A 44 -7.06 -4.57 8.81
CA ALA A 44 -7.30 -5.98 9.13
C ALA A 44 -6.00 -6.69 9.54
N VAL A 45 -4.92 -6.48 8.82
CA VAL A 45 -3.61 -7.07 9.14
C VAL A 45 -3.08 -6.52 10.46
N ALA A 46 -3.14 -5.21 10.67
CA ALA A 46 -2.67 -4.57 11.92
C ALA A 46 -3.44 -5.10 13.13
N ARG A 47 -4.76 -5.24 13.02
CA ARG A 47 -5.60 -5.78 14.11
C ARG A 47 -5.19 -7.20 14.47
N ARG A 48 -4.96 -8.02 13.47
CA ARG A 48 -4.60 -9.43 13.66
C ARG A 48 -3.18 -9.61 14.23
N ARG A 49 -2.21 -8.82 13.75
CA ARG A 49 -0.79 -8.97 14.12
C ARG A 49 -0.39 -8.18 15.36
N PHE A 50 -0.94 -6.98 15.54
CA PHE A 50 -0.49 -6.04 16.57
C PHE A 50 -1.59 -5.66 17.57
N GLY A 51 -2.81 -6.13 17.36
CA GLY A 51 -3.93 -5.83 18.27
C GLY A 51 -4.40 -4.39 18.19
N VAL A 52 -5.07 -3.94 19.26
CA VAL A 52 -5.68 -2.61 19.32
C VAL A 52 -4.66 -1.49 19.19
N GLY A 53 -3.49 -1.63 19.82
CA GLY A 53 -2.44 -0.61 19.76
C GLY A 53 -1.95 -0.33 18.35
N GLY A 54 -1.78 -1.37 17.53
CA GLY A 54 -1.38 -1.24 16.13
C GLY A 54 -2.45 -0.54 15.29
N VAL A 55 -3.72 -0.86 15.52
CA VAL A 55 -4.83 -0.19 14.82
C VAL A 55 -4.89 1.30 15.18
N ILE A 56 -4.74 1.64 16.45
CA ILE A 56 -4.72 3.04 16.90
C ILE A 56 -3.55 3.80 16.29
N ALA A 57 -2.35 3.21 16.27
CA ALA A 57 -1.19 3.84 15.65
C ALA A 57 -1.42 4.11 14.16
N LEU A 58 -2.03 3.16 13.45
CA LEU A 58 -2.37 3.33 12.04
C LEU A 58 -3.39 4.46 11.84
N LEU A 59 -4.47 4.46 12.61
CA LEU A 59 -5.55 5.43 12.48
C LEU A 59 -5.13 6.85 12.87
N ASP A 60 -4.35 6.98 13.93
CA ASP A 60 -4.05 8.27 14.53
C ASP A 60 -2.74 8.89 14.02
N ASP A 61 -1.75 8.06 13.69
CA ASP A 61 -0.41 8.53 13.36
C ASP A 61 -0.06 8.43 11.87
N LEU A 62 -0.52 7.39 11.17
CA LEU A 62 -0.14 7.14 9.78
C LEU A 62 -1.18 7.62 8.78
N LEU A 63 -2.44 7.21 8.91
CA LEU A 63 -3.47 7.58 7.92
C LEU A 63 -3.68 9.09 7.79
N PRO A 64 -3.60 9.91 8.86
CA PRO A 64 -3.78 11.36 8.71
C PRO A 64 -2.75 12.05 7.81
N VAL A 65 -1.57 11.45 7.60
CA VAL A 65 -0.52 12.03 6.74
C VAL A 65 -0.56 11.46 5.32
N LEU A 66 -1.51 10.59 5.01
CA LEU A 66 -1.70 10.02 3.68
C LEU A 66 -2.92 10.64 3.00
N ALA A 67 -2.82 10.83 1.67
CA ALA A 67 -3.99 11.14 0.85
C ALA A 67 -4.69 9.83 0.48
N VAL A 68 -5.81 9.55 1.12
CA VAL A 68 -6.59 8.34 0.87
C VAL A 68 -7.64 8.63 -0.21
N LEU A 69 -7.42 8.08 -1.39
CA LEU A 69 -8.33 8.26 -2.52
C LEU A 69 -9.45 7.23 -2.50
N PRO A 70 -10.67 7.62 -2.89
CA PRO A 70 -11.76 6.66 -3.08
C PRO A 70 -11.49 5.80 -4.31
N VAL A 71 -11.95 4.55 -4.27
CA VAL A 71 -11.90 3.64 -5.42
C VAL A 71 -13.22 3.75 -6.16
N GLU A 72 -13.20 4.41 -7.32
CA GLU A 72 -14.39 4.59 -8.14
C GLU A 72 -14.87 3.25 -8.70
N PRO A 73 -16.20 3.09 -8.97
CA PRO A 73 -16.74 1.82 -9.48
C PRO A 73 -16.09 1.34 -10.77
N SER A 74 -15.74 2.24 -11.68
CA SER A 74 -15.07 1.88 -12.94
C SER A 74 -13.66 1.33 -12.71
N LEU A 75 -12.91 1.90 -11.78
CA LEU A 75 -11.58 1.42 -11.42
C LEU A 75 -11.68 0.05 -10.74
N HIS A 76 -12.63 -0.13 -9.83
CA HIS A 76 -12.92 -1.41 -9.19
C HIS A 76 -13.19 -2.49 -10.22
N ALA A 77 -14.09 -2.24 -11.17
CA ALA A 77 -14.46 -3.20 -12.22
C ALA A 77 -13.26 -3.56 -13.12
N SER A 78 -12.47 -2.57 -13.51
CA SER A 78 -11.27 -2.79 -14.33
C SER A 78 -10.22 -3.63 -13.57
N ALA A 79 -9.98 -3.33 -12.30
CA ALA A 79 -9.06 -4.09 -11.46
C ALA A 79 -9.54 -5.53 -11.26
N GLN A 80 -10.84 -5.72 -11.08
CA GLN A 80 -11.46 -7.05 -10.94
C GLN A 80 -11.24 -7.90 -12.20
N ALA A 81 -11.39 -7.32 -13.39
CA ALA A 81 -11.15 -8.02 -14.64
C ALA A 81 -9.68 -8.42 -14.80
N ARG A 82 -8.75 -7.53 -14.46
CA ARG A 82 -7.31 -7.82 -14.49
C ARG A 82 -6.92 -8.90 -13.49
N TYR A 83 -7.46 -8.82 -12.30
CA TYR A 83 -7.24 -9.82 -11.26
C TYR A 83 -7.67 -11.20 -11.74
N ARG A 84 -8.90 -11.31 -12.30
CA ARG A 84 -9.39 -12.57 -12.86
C ARG A 84 -8.47 -13.11 -13.95
N ALA A 85 -8.01 -12.26 -14.87
CA ALA A 85 -7.13 -12.66 -15.96
C ALA A 85 -5.75 -13.14 -15.47
N SER A 86 -5.32 -12.68 -14.29
CA SER A 86 -4.00 -13.00 -13.72
C SER A 86 -4.06 -14.05 -12.60
N LEU A 87 -5.18 -14.73 -12.38
CA LEU A 87 -5.39 -15.63 -11.24
C LEU A 87 -4.29 -16.67 -11.01
N PRO A 88 -3.61 -17.21 -12.04
CA PRO A 88 -2.46 -18.10 -11.79
C PRO A 88 -1.30 -17.42 -11.07
N SER A 89 -1.18 -16.08 -11.11
CA SER A 89 -0.16 -15.31 -10.39
C SER A 89 -0.59 -15.04 -8.95
N GLY A 90 0.38 -14.69 -8.08
CA GLY A 90 0.12 -14.35 -6.69
C GLY A 90 -0.30 -12.90 -6.45
N THR A 91 -0.40 -12.08 -7.50
CA THR A 91 -0.78 -10.67 -7.39
C THR A 91 -2.21 -10.54 -6.89
N SER A 92 -2.42 -9.78 -5.81
CA SER A 92 -3.72 -9.66 -5.17
C SER A 92 -4.66 -8.71 -5.91
N PHE A 93 -5.96 -8.80 -5.60
CA PHE A 93 -6.94 -7.83 -6.08
C PHE A 93 -6.58 -6.40 -5.64
N VAL A 94 -6.16 -6.24 -4.39
CA VAL A 94 -5.74 -4.92 -3.86
C VAL A 94 -4.57 -4.36 -4.65
N ASP A 95 -3.60 -5.18 -5.04
CA ASP A 95 -2.48 -4.76 -5.89
C ASP A 95 -2.97 -4.26 -7.25
N HIS A 96 -3.91 -4.97 -7.88
CA HIS A 96 -4.50 -4.52 -9.15
C HIS A 96 -5.25 -3.19 -9.01
N VAL A 97 -5.91 -2.96 -7.88
CA VAL A 97 -6.53 -1.66 -7.59
C VAL A 97 -5.44 -0.59 -7.46
N SER A 98 -4.34 -0.89 -6.77
CA SER A 98 -3.21 0.02 -6.63
C SER A 98 -2.60 0.39 -7.98
N PHE A 99 -2.41 -0.58 -8.88
CA PHE A 99 -1.92 -0.32 -10.24
C PHE A 99 -2.87 0.60 -11.01
N GLY A 100 -4.18 0.40 -10.86
CA GLY A 100 -5.19 1.27 -11.47
C GLY A 100 -5.14 2.70 -10.95
N VAL A 101 -4.98 2.88 -9.64
CA VAL A 101 -4.82 4.20 -9.01
C VAL A 101 -3.54 4.87 -9.53
N MET A 102 -2.44 4.15 -9.60
CA MET A 102 -1.16 4.68 -10.12
C MET A 102 -1.32 5.19 -11.56
N THR A 103 -1.98 4.42 -12.42
CA THR A 103 -2.24 4.84 -13.80
C THR A 103 -3.12 6.09 -13.85
N GLN A 104 -4.22 6.10 -13.10
CA GLN A 104 -5.18 7.20 -13.09
C GLN A 104 -4.55 8.50 -12.58
N GLU A 105 -3.70 8.41 -11.56
CA GLU A 105 -3.07 9.57 -10.92
C GLU A 105 -1.69 9.91 -11.49
N ALA A 106 -1.26 9.20 -12.54
CA ALA A 106 0.08 9.37 -13.15
C ALA A 106 1.21 9.21 -12.13
N ILE A 107 1.08 8.25 -11.22
CA ILE A 107 2.10 7.88 -10.23
C ILE A 107 2.96 6.78 -10.83
N ASP A 108 4.27 6.99 -10.85
CA ASP A 108 5.22 6.04 -11.45
C ASP A 108 5.99 5.20 -10.43
N THR A 109 5.95 5.57 -9.16
CA THR A 109 6.73 4.91 -8.12
C THR A 109 5.84 4.50 -6.96
N ALA A 110 5.90 3.24 -6.56
CA ALA A 110 5.17 2.73 -5.41
C ALA A 110 6.06 2.70 -4.17
N PHE A 111 5.48 3.08 -3.03
CA PHE A 111 6.09 2.85 -1.73
C PHE A 111 5.62 1.48 -1.23
N ALA A 112 6.42 0.46 -1.50
CA ALA A 112 6.08 -0.94 -1.24
C ALA A 112 7.35 -1.76 -1.00
N VAL A 113 7.23 -2.82 -0.22
CA VAL A 113 8.32 -3.77 0.01
C VAL A 113 7.94 -5.19 -0.43
N ASP A 114 6.80 -5.32 -1.07
CA ASP A 114 6.30 -6.56 -1.66
C ASP A 114 6.90 -6.76 -3.05
N ALA A 115 7.33 -8.00 -3.34
CA ALA A 115 7.91 -8.36 -4.64
C ALA A 115 6.92 -8.24 -5.81
N ASP A 116 5.62 -8.25 -5.55
CA ASP A 116 4.59 -8.21 -6.59
C ASP A 116 4.62 -6.90 -7.39
N PHE A 117 4.98 -5.78 -6.76
CA PHE A 117 5.12 -4.50 -7.46
C PHE A 117 6.31 -4.52 -8.42
N VAL A 118 7.45 -5.07 -7.99
CA VAL A 118 8.63 -5.22 -8.85
C VAL A 118 8.32 -6.17 -10.01
N ALA A 119 7.65 -7.28 -9.74
CA ALA A 119 7.25 -8.25 -10.76
C ALA A 119 6.30 -7.65 -11.80
N ALA A 120 5.49 -6.67 -11.42
CA ALA A 120 4.59 -5.95 -12.31
C ALA A 120 5.30 -4.84 -13.13
N GLY A 121 6.61 -4.66 -12.94
CA GLY A 121 7.38 -3.63 -13.65
C GLY A 121 7.25 -2.24 -13.05
N VAL A 122 6.74 -2.13 -11.84
CA VAL A 122 6.58 -0.86 -11.12
C VAL A 122 7.87 -0.50 -10.39
N ALA A 123 8.31 0.74 -10.51
CA ALA A 123 9.41 1.25 -9.68
C ALA A 123 8.97 1.30 -8.23
N VAL A 124 9.84 0.87 -7.31
CA VAL A 124 9.52 0.82 -5.88
C VAL A 124 10.55 1.56 -5.04
N ILE A 125 10.10 2.10 -3.91
CA ILE A 125 10.93 2.65 -2.85
C ILE A 125 10.49 2.05 -1.51
N PRO A 126 11.40 1.80 -0.57
CA PRO A 126 12.86 1.84 -0.75
C PRO A 126 13.32 0.78 -1.75
N ALA A 127 14.39 1.08 -2.42
CA ALA A 127 14.96 0.18 -3.44
C ALA A 127 15.60 -1.06 -2.79
#